data_c4399c48c234500bffa15a780b268fe3
#
_entry.id   c4399c48c234500bffa15a780b268fe3
#
_cell.length_a   1.000
_cell.length_b   1.000
_cell.length_c   1.000
_cell.angle_alpha   90.00
_cell.angle_beta   90.00
_cell.angle_gamma   90.00
#
_symmetry.space_group_name_H-M   'P 1'
#
loop_
_entity.id
_entity.type
_entity.pdbx_description
1 polymer ?
#
loop_
_entity_poly.entity_id
_entity_poly.type
_entity_poly.pdbx_seq_one_letter_code
_entity_poly.pdbx_strand_id
1 'polypeptide(L)'
;VLDHSNFREDMHGRLQRTARFIAVTTFGHRDAAMQAIDRVNRIHARVGGTLPDGTRYEATNPRTLAWVHVTEAQSFLAGYLRHVRPDMPGAEQDEYYR
;
A
#
# COMPACT_ATOMS: atom_id res chain seq x y z
N VAL A 1 3.94 -9.03 -7.28
CA VAL A 1 4.07 -7.58 -7.56
C VAL A 1 4.80 -7.37 -8.88
N LEU A 2 5.97 -7.97 -9.08
CA LEU A 2 6.75 -7.76 -10.32
C LEU A 2 6.03 -8.25 -11.57
N ASP A 3 5.29 -9.35 -11.48
CA ASP A 3 4.59 -9.98 -12.61
C ASP A 3 3.28 -9.24 -12.99
N HIS A 4 2.70 -8.48 -12.07
CA HIS A 4 1.43 -7.77 -12.26
C HIS A 4 1.58 -6.24 -12.29
N SER A 5 2.79 -5.75 -12.42
CA SER A 5 3.04 -4.33 -12.52
C SER A 5 4.24 -4.05 -13.41
N ASN A 6 4.24 -2.90 -14.03
CA ASN A 6 5.37 -2.39 -14.80
C ASN A 6 6.46 -1.76 -13.91
N PHE A 7 6.69 -2.31 -12.70
CA PHE A 7 7.64 -1.75 -11.73
C PHE A 7 9.05 -1.58 -12.29
N ARG A 8 9.51 -2.52 -13.12
CA ARG A 8 10.85 -2.45 -13.73
C ARG A 8 10.95 -1.41 -14.83
N GLU A 9 9.84 -1.14 -15.53
CA GLU A 9 9.79 -0.24 -16.68
C GLU A 9 9.43 1.19 -16.26
N ASP A 10 8.54 1.34 -15.25
CA ASP A 10 8.02 2.62 -14.77
C ASP A 10 7.89 2.64 -13.25
N MET A 11 9.00 2.51 -12.55
CA MET A 11 9.04 2.57 -11.07
C MET A 11 8.56 3.94 -10.56
N HIS A 12 8.96 5.03 -11.24
CA HIS A 12 8.61 6.38 -10.83
C HIS A 12 7.12 6.67 -10.98
N GLY A 13 6.51 6.32 -12.11
CA GLY A 13 5.07 6.47 -12.31
C GLY A 13 4.26 5.61 -11.36
N ARG A 14 4.75 4.42 -11.01
CA ARG A 14 4.10 3.59 -9.99
C ARG A 14 4.13 4.27 -8.61
N LEU A 15 5.28 4.80 -8.20
CA LEU A 15 5.41 5.53 -6.94
C LEU A 15 4.46 6.73 -6.90
N GLN A 16 4.39 7.52 -7.98
CA GLN A 16 3.46 8.64 -8.08
C GLN A 16 1.99 8.22 -7.96
N ARG A 17 1.59 7.11 -8.60
CA ARG A 17 0.21 6.59 -8.49
C ARG A 17 -0.14 6.16 -7.07
N THR A 18 0.80 5.50 -6.38
CA THR A 18 0.63 5.09 -4.97
C THR A 18 0.56 6.31 -4.05
N ALA A 19 1.49 7.26 -4.19
CA ALA A 19 1.48 8.50 -3.41
C ALA A 19 0.19 9.29 -3.60
N ARG A 20 -0.30 9.38 -4.85
CA ARG A 20 -1.59 10.04 -5.15
C ARG A 20 -2.76 9.33 -4.49
N PHE A 21 -2.79 7.99 -4.50
CA PHE A 21 -3.83 7.21 -3.83
C PHE A 21 -3.85 7.52 -2.34
N ILE A 22 -2.68 7.45 -1.67
CA ILE A 22 -2.55 7.76 -0.24
C ILE A 22 -2.99 9.19 0.05
N ALA A 23 -2.55 10.17 -0.74
CA ALA A 23 -2.92 11.57 -0.54
C ALA A 23 -4.43 11.79 -0.68
N VAL A 24 -5.08 11.19 -1.69
CA VAL A 24 -6.52 11.35 -1.92
C VAL A 24 -7.33 10.65 -0.81
N THR A 25 -6.91 9.48 -0.35
CA THR A 25 -7.63 8.75 0.70
C THR A 25 -7.43 9.35 2.09
N THR A 26 -6.37 10.13 2.30
CA THR A 26 -6.06 10.80 3.58
C THR A 26 -6.61 12.22 3.65
N PHE A 27 -6.43 13.01 2.59
CA PHE A 27 -6.71 14.45 2.58
C PHE A 27 -7.78 14.87 1.57
N GLY A 28 -8.22 13.97 0.70
CA GLY A 28 -9.19 14.27 -0.36
C GLY A 28 -10.63 14.34 0.14
N HIS A 29 -11.50 14.89 -0.72
CA HIS A 29 -12.94 14.81 -0.47
C HIS A 29 -13.40 13.35 -0.48
N ARG A 30 -14.40 13.03 0.36
CA ARG A 30 -14.93 11.67 0.55
C ARG A 30 -15.22 10.94 -0.77
N ASP A 31 -15.90 11.61 -1.69
CA ASP A 31 -16.31 10.98 -2.96
C ASP A 31 -15.09 10.64 -3.84
N ALA A 32 -14.06 11.49 -3.85
CA ALA A 32 -12.81 11.23 -4.56
C ALA A 32 -12.04 10.06 -3.92
N ALA A 33 -12.02 9.98 -2.59
CA ALA A 33 -11.42 8.88 -1.86
C ALA A 33 -12.13 7.55 -2.16
N MET A 34 -13.46 7.52 -2.12
CA MET A 34 -14.25 6.33 -2.45
C MET A 34 -14.04 5.87 -3.90
N GLN A 35 -14.03 6.80 -4.86
CA GLN A 35 -13.72 6.47 -6.26
C GLN A 35 -12.32 5.88 -6.43
N ALA A 36 -11.33 6.41 -5.71
CA ALA A 36 -9.97 5.88 -5.74
C ALA A 36 -9.91 4.44 -5.17
N ILE A 37 -10.59 4.20 -4.04
CA ILE A 37 -10.71 2.87 -3.42
C ILE A 37 -11.38 1.88 -4.37
N ASP A 38 -12.52 2.24 -4.95
CA ASP A 38 -13.25 1.38 -5.89
C ASP A 38 -12.41 1.04 -7.13
N ARG A 39 -11.64 2.00 -7.62
CA ARG A 39 -10.71 1.76 -8.74
C ARG A 39 -9.66 0.72 -8.37
N VAL A 40 -9.04 0.84 -7.21
CA VAL A 40 -8.01 -0.11 -6.73
C VAL A 40 -8.62 -1.48 -6.52
N ASN A 41 -9.80 -1.59 -5.92
CA ASN A 41 -10.51 -2.84 -5.72
C ASN A 41 -10.81 -3.55 -7.05
N ARG A 42 -11.24 -2.82 -8.09
CA ARG A 42 -11.45 -3.40 -9.42
C ARG A 42 -10.16 -3.90 -10.07
N ILE A 43 -9.04 -3.25 -9.81
CA ILE A 43 -7.73 -3.72 -10.30
C ILE A 43 -7.34 -4.99 -9.56
N HIS A 44 -7.42 -5.00 -8.22
CA HIS A 44 -7.06 -6.15 -7.39
C HIS A 44 -7.91 -7.38 -7.69
N ALA A 45 -9.19 -7.22 -8.01
CA ALA A 45 -10.07 -8.33 -8.40
C ALA A 45 -9.59 -9.10 -9.65
N ARG A 46 -8.68 -8.53 -10.43
CA ARG A 46 -8.11 -9.15 -11.65
C ARG A 46 -6.67 -9.65 -11.44
N VAL A 47 -6.12 -9.44 -10.25
CA VAL A 47 -4.72 -9.80 -9.94
C VAL A 47 -4.72 -11.10 -9.15
N GLY A 48 -4.20 -12.13 -9.76
CA GLY A 48 -4.01 -13.44 -9.17
C GLY A 48 -3.10 -14.29 -10.04
N GLY A 49 -2.72 -15.45 -9.54
CA GLY A 49 -1.84 -16.36 -10.27
C GLY A 49 -1.49 -17.59 -9.46
N THR A 50 -0.49 -18.31 -9.94
CA THR A 50 0.02 -19.51 -9.29
C THR A 50 1.54 -19.39 -9.16
N LEU A 51 2.05 -19.65 -7.97
CA LEU A 51 3.50 -19.70 -7.72
C LEU A 51 4.12 -20.97 -8.35
N PRO A 52 5.45 -21.02 -8.50
CA PRO A 52 6.13 -22.20 -9.05
C PRO A 52 5.88 -23.51 -8.27
N ASP A 53 5.55 -23.40 -6.98
CA ASP A 53 5.20 -24.54 -6.12
C ASP A 53 3.74 -24.99 -6.23
N GLY A 54 2.94 -24.38 -7.14
CA GLY A 54 1.53 -24.67 -7.34
C GLY A 54 0.57 -23.90 -6.44
N THR A 55 1.06 -23.08 -5.50
CA THR A 55 0.23 -22.28 -4.59
C THR A 55 -0.49 -21.15 -5.36
N ARG A 56 -1.81 -21.10 -5.26
CA ARG A 56 -2.61 -20.00 -5.83
C ARG A 56 -2.58 -18.77 -4.93
N TYR A 57 -2.51 -17.61 -5.54
CA TYR A 57 -2.62 -16.33 -4.84
C TYR A 57 -3.61 -15.39 -5.54
N GLU A 58 -4.23 -14.54 -4.75
CA GLU A 58 -5.16 -13.48 -5.20
C GLU A 58 -4.89 -12.20 -4.41
N ALA A 59 -4.91 -11.06 -5.10
CA ALA A 59 -4.70 -9.76 -4.44
C ALA A 59 -5.87 -9.33 -3.55
N THR A 60 -7.01 -10.00 -3.66
CA THR A 60 -8.19 -9.79 -2.81
C THR A 60 -8.18 -10.65 -1.53
N ASN A 61 -7.20 -11.54 -1.37
CA ASN A 61 -7.11 -12.39 -0.18
C ASN A 61 -6.93 -11.53 1.09
N PRO A 62 -7.82 -11.63 2.10
CA PRO A 62 -7.77 -10.77 3.29
C PRO A 62 -6.45 -10.87 4.07
N ARG A 63 -5.84 -12.05 4.13
CA ARG A 63 -4.55 -12.24 4.82
C ARG A 63 -3.42 -11.52 4.09
N THR A 64 -3.42 -11.57 2.76
CA THR A 64 -2.43 -10.86 1.94
C THR A 64 -2.62 -9.34 2.06
N LEU A 65 -3.85 -8.86 2.03
CA LEU A 65 -4.17 -7.44 2.23
C LEU A 65 -3.74 -6.95 3.61
N ALA A 66 -4.05 -7.70 4.67
CA ALA A 66 -3.63 -7.36 6.03
C ALA A 66 -2.09 -7.34 6.14
N TRP A 67 -1.40 -8.32 5.55
CA TRP A 67 0.06 -8.35 5.56
C TRP A 67 0.66 -7.13 4.83
N VAL A 68 0.14 -6.79 3.65
CA VAL A 68 0.59 -5.60 2.90
C VAL A 68 0.36 -4.34 3.73
N HIS A 69 -0.82 -4.18 4.32
CA HIS A 69 -1.15 -3.01 5.14
C HIS A 69 -0.19 -2.84 6.33
N VAL A 70 0.06 -3.91 7.08
CA VAL A 70 0.98 -3.89 8.23
C VAL A 70 2.41 -3.55 7.79
N THR A 71 2.90 -4.15 6.71
CA THR A 71 4.25 -3.88 6.20
C THR A 71 4.40 -2.47 5.65
N GLU A 72 3.37 -1.91 5.01
CA GLU A 72 3.37 -0.51 4.56
C GLU A 72 3.39 0.45 5.76
N ALA A 73 2.51 0.28 6.73
CA ALA A 73 2.46 1.12 7.92
C ALA A 73 3.80 1.12 8.66
N GLN A 74 4.37 -0.06 8.90
CA GLN A 74 5.68 -0.20 9.53
C GLN A 74 6.79 0.49 8.73
N SER A 75 6.82 0.30 7.41
CA SER A 75 7.85 0.87 6.54
C SER A 75 7.77 2.39 6.48
N PHE A 76 6.57 2.96 6.45
CA PHE A 76 6.38 4.41 6.45
C PHE A 76 6.84 5.03 7.76
N LEU A 77 6.47 4.46 8.91
CA LEU A 77 6.97 4.97 10.19
C LEU A 77 8.50 4.83 10.30
N ALA A 78 9.06 3.68 9.91
CA ALA A 78 10.51 3.48 9.93
C ALA A 78 11.25 4.50 9.04
N GLY A 79 10.73 4.77 7.84
CA GLY A 79 11.25 5.80 6.95
C GLY A 79 11.15 7.20 7.56
N TYR A 80 10.02 7.53 8.16
CA TYR A 80 9.79 8.82 8.82
C TYR A 80 10.75 9.03 10.00
N LEU A 81 10.90 8.02 10.87
CA LEU A 81 11.84 8.07 11.99
C LEU A 81 13.27 8.24 11.53
N ARG A 82 13.66 7.55 10.46
CA ARG A 82 15.04 7.61 9.96
C ARG A 82 15.39 8.95 9.32
N HIS A 83 14.47 9.58 8.58
CA HIS A 83 14.78 10.69 7.69
C HIS A 83 14.18 12.03 8.12
N VAL A 84 13.17 12.02 8.98
CA VAL A 84 12.42 13.22 9.33
C VAL A 84 12.46 13.51 10.84
N ARG A 85 12.13 12.51 11.65
CA ARG A 85 11.98 12.70 13.12
C ARG A 85 12.53 11.51 13.91
N PRO A 86 13.86 11.40 14.03
CA PRO A 86 14.51 10.28 14.73
C PRO A 86 14.26 10.24 16.24
N ASP A 87 13.84 11.36 16.82
CA ASP A 87 13.56 11.57 18.26
C ASP A 87 12.07 11.43 18.62
N MET A 88 11.22 10.90 17.72
CA MET A 88 9.79 10.72 17.97
C MET A 88 9.55 9.80 19.18
N PRO A 89 8.81 10.27 20.21
CA PRO A 89 8.52 9.48 21.40
C PRO A 89 7.77 8.18 21.09
N GLY A 90 8.05 7.11 21.85
CA GLY A 90 7.38 5.81 21.67
C GLY A 90 5.85 5.89 21.74
N ALA A 91 5.31 6.74 22.62
CA ALA A 91 3.88 6.94 22.73
C ALA A 91 3.23 7.50 21.43
N GLU A 92 3.94 8.37 20.69
CA GLU A 92 3.47 8.87 19.40
C GLU A 92 3.59 7.80 18.31
N GLN A 93 4.63 6.94 18.38
CA GLN A 93 4.76 5.81 17.49
C GLN A 93 3.62 4.79 17.70
N ASP A 94 3.26 4.52 18.95
CA ASP A 94 2.13 3.65 19.30
C ASP A 94 0.79 4.23 18.81
N GLU A 95 0.63 5.55 18.88
CA GLU A 95 -0.57 6.24 18.37
C GLU A 95 -0.72 6.10 16.86
N TYR A 96 0.39 6.12 16.12
CA TYR A 96 0.38 5.91 14.67
C TYR A 96 -0.19 4.53 14.26
N TYR A 97 -0.03 3.51 15.11
CA TYR A 97 -0.50 2.15 14.82
C TYR A 97 -1.94 1.86 15.31
N ARG A 98 -2.64 2.83 15.87
CA ARG A 98 -4.05 2.69 16.33
C ARG A 98 -5.05 3.00 15.25
#